data_13bafd33054059db3765e64e73ddb2e0
#
_entry.id   13bafd33054059db3765e64e73ddb2e0
#
_cell.length_a   1.000
_cell.length_b   1.000
_cell.length_c   1.000
_cell.angle_alpha   90.00
_cell.angle_beta   90.00
_cell.angle_gamma   90.00
#
_symmetry.space_group_name_H-M   'P 1'
#
loop_
_entity.id
_entity.type
_entity.pdbx_description
1 polymer ?
#
loop_
_entity_poly.entity_id
_entity_poly.type
_entity_poly.pdbx_seq_one_letter_code
_entity_poly.pdbx_strand_id
1 'polypeptide(L)'
;MKKRIFAAALTAAALSWSVGSVSAQSSGTAAEARAMLDNAVVALKTNEATALAAFNDKSNTKFRDRDLYVFCYDMTDGKFTAHANPAMMGTDVRALKAKDDPLGQRIFDTINKSSGGTVLTVDYNFPKPGTTEPVPKQSFVTKVDNQGCGVGYYK
;
A
#
# COMPACT_ATOMS: atom_id res chain seq x y z
N MET A 1 46.12 -57.27 -40.98
CA MET A 1 45.87 -56.75 -39.67
C MET A 1 45.07 -55.40 -39.77
N LYS A 2 43.79 -55.42 -39.54
CA LYS A 2 42.90 -54.23 -39.68
C LYS A 2 42.67 -53.65 -38.29
N LYS A 3 43.22 -52.47 -38.02
CA LYS A 3 42.99 -51.73 -36.81
C LYS A 3 41.63 -50.97 -36.92
N ARG A 4 40.69 -51.28 -36.05
CA ARG A 4 39.39 -50.54 -35.89
C ARG A 4 39.61 -49.47 -34.89
N ILE A 5 39.39 -48.20 -35.31
CA ILE A 5 39.39 -47.01 -34.45
C ILE A 5 37.93 -46.79 -34.01
N PHE A 6 37.67 -46.87 -32.71
CA PHE A 6 36.40 -46.50 -32.14
C PHE A 6 36.43 -44.99 -31.83
N ALA A 7 35.59 -44.24 -32.52
CA ALA A 7 35.35 -42.84 -32.17
C ALA A 7 34.25 -42.77 -31.10
N ALA A 8 34.58 -42.28 -29.92
CA ALA A 8 33.62 -41.98 -28.84
C ALA A 8 33.06 -40.59 -29.06
N ALA A 9 31.75 -40.49 -29.33
CA ALA A 9 31.04 -39.21 -29.41
C ALA A 9 30.65 -38.75 -27.99
N LEU A 10 31.26 -37.67 -27.52
CA LEU A 10 30.79 -36.98 -26.29
C LEU A 10 29.61 -36.09 -26.68
N THR A 11 28.40 -36.43 -26.21
CA THR A 11 27.24 -35.56 -26.26
C THR A 11 27.27 -34.64 -25.03
N ALA A 12 27.59 -33.37 -25.24
CA ALA A 12 27.46 -32.33 -24.22
C ALA A 12 25.98 -31.92 -24.07
N ALA A 13 25.35 -32.28 -22.97
CA ALA A 13 24.02 -31.81 -22.62
C ALA A 13 24.13 -30.38 -22.05
N ALA A 14 23.72 -29.38 -22.84
CA ALA A 14 23.60 -28.00 -22.38
C ALA A 14 22.35 -27.86 -21.54
N LEU A 15 22.51 -27.73 -20.20
CA LEU A 15 21.43 -27.31 -19.34
C LEU A 15 21.16 -25.83 -19.55
N SER A 16 20.07 -25.52 -20.27
CA SER A 16 19.55 -24.16 -20.40
C SER A 16 18.85 -23.77 -19.12
N TRP A 17 19.47 -22.94 -18.31
CA TRP A 17 18.82 -22.31 -17.16
C TRP A 17 17.94 -21.17 -17.66
N SER A 18 16.64 -21.39 -17.67
CA SER A 18 15.65 -20.35 -17.96
C SER A 18 15.64 -19.40 -16.74
N VAL A 19 16.31 -18.26 -16.83
CA VAL A 19 16.13 -17.15 -15.89
C VAL A 19 14.74 -16.58 -16.17
N GLY A 20 13.76 -17.02 -15.39
CA GLY A 20 12.43 -16.40 -15.39
C GLY A 20 12.58 -14.93 -15.02
N SER A 21 12.20 -14.03 -15.92
CA SER A 21 12.11 -12.60 -15.62
C SER A 21 11.06 -12.43 -14.51
N VAL A 22 11.50 -12.17 -13.28
CA VAL A 22 10.62 -11.74 -12.21
C VAL A 22 10.16 -10.33 -12.60
N SER A 23 8.98 -10.23 -13.20
CA SER A 23 8.31 -8.95 -13.44
C SER A 23 8.04 -8.34 -12.06
N ALA A 24 8.68 -7.23 -11.75
CA ALA A 24 8.40 -6.49 -10.53
C ALA A 24 6.92 -6.11 -10.54
N GLN A 25 6.16 -6.55 -9.53
CA GLN A 25 4.75 -6.27 -9.41
C GLN A 25 4.55 -4.75 -9.27
N SER A 26 3.87 -4.13 -10.21
CA SER A 26 3.67 -2.67 -10.26
C SER A 26 2.71 -2.15 -9.19
N SER A 27 1.90 -3.02 -8.60
CA SER A 27 0.92 -2.72 -7.56
C SER A 27 1.19 -3.51 -6.29
N GLY A 28 0.92 -2.91 -5.15
CA GLY A 28 0.97 -3.60 -3.86
C GLY A 28 -0.19 -4.56 -3.66
N THR A 29 0.03 -5.60 -2.87
CA THR A 29 -0.97 -6.62 -2.51
C THR A 29 -1.75 -6.26 -1.26
N ALA A 30 -2.87 -6.95 -1.02
CA ALA A 30 -3.64 -6.84 0.23
C ALA A 30 -2.78 -7.17 1.46
N ALA A 31 -1.94 -8.20 1.39
CA ALA A 31 -1.07 -8.61 2.49
C ALA A 31 -0.02 -7.54 2.82
N GLU A 32 0.60 -6.93 1.79
CA GLU A 32 1.56 -5.83 1.97
C GLU A 32 0.89 -4.56 2.52
N ALA A 33 -0.31 -4.22 2.03
CA ALA A 33 -1.09 -3.10 2.55
C ALA A 33 -1.44 -3.28 4.03
N ARG A 34 -1.86 -4.50 4.42
CA ARG A 34 -2.14 -4.82 5.81
C ARG A 34 -0.88 -4.74 6.67
N ALA A 35 0.23 -5.31 6.24
CA ALA A 35 1.50 -5.25 6.96
C ALA A 35 2.02 -3.81 7.11
N MET A 36 1.85 -2.97 6.08
CA MET A 36 2.20 -1.55 6.15
C MET A 36 1.34 -0.81 7.19
N LEU A 37 0.04 -1.09 7.28
CA LEU A 37 -0.83 -0.51 8.29
C LEU A 37 -0.44 -0.95 9.71
N ASP A 38 -0.16 -2.25 9.91
CA ASP A 38 0.27 -2.77 11.20
C ASP A 38 1.58 -2.10 11.67
N ASN A 39 2.54 -1.90 10.76
CA ASN A 39 3.76 -1.13 11.03
C ASN A 39 3.47 0.35 11.36
N ALA A 40 2.50 0.97 10.69
CA ALA A 40 2.10 2.34 10.97
C ALA A 40 1.47 2.48 12.37
N VAL A 41 0.63 1.52 12.76
CA VAL A 41 0.03 1.47 14.12
C VAL A 41 1.13 1.40 15.19
N VAL A 42 2.13 0.55 15.01
CA VAL A 42 3.28 0.45 15.94
C VAL A 42 4.04 1.76 16.02
N ALA A 43 4.32 2.40 14.88
CA ALA A 43 5.04 3.66 14.82
C ALA A 43 4.28 4.79 15.54
N LEU A 44 2.96 4.92 15.31
CA LEU A 44 2.10 5.92 15.96
C LEU A 44 2.08 5.74 17.48
N LYS A 45 1.92 4.53 17.97
CA LYS A 45 1.94 4.22 19.42
C LYS A 45 3.30 4.49 20.05
N THR A 46 4.38 4.44 19.29
CA THR A 46 5.74 4.73 19.79
C THR A 46 5.98 6.25 19.90
N ASN A 47 5.71 6.98 18.82
CA ASN A 47 5.79 8.45 18.79
C ASN A 47 5.01 8.99 17.58
N GLU A 48 3.87 9.61 17.82
CA GLU A 48 2.96 10.09 16.78
C GLU A 48 3.64 11.10 15.84
N ALA A 49 4.33 12.11 16.38
CA ALA A 49 4.94 13.17 15.56
C ALA A 49 6.02 12.59 14.61
N THR A 50 6.86 11.69 15.13
CA THR A 50 7.89 11.02 14.33
C THR A 50 7.26 10.10 13.27
N ALA A 51 6.18 9.39 13.62
CA ALA A 51 5.46 8.52 12.70
C ALA A 51 4.84 9.31 11.55
N LEU A 52 4.11 10.39 11.84
CA LEU A 52 3.49 11.24 10.82
C LEU A 52 4.54 11.88 9.89
N ALA A 53 5.68 12.31 10.43
CA ALA A 53 6.80 12.78 9.60
C ALA A 53 7.31 11.69 8.66
N ALA A 54 7.47 10.44 9.16
CA ALA A 54 7.90 9.30 8.36
C ALA A 54 6.88 8.89 7.28
N PHE A 55 5.58 9.01 7.53
CA PHE A 55 4.52 8.73 6.55
C PHE A 55 4.49 9.74 5.41
N ASN A 56 4.85 11.00 5.71
CA ASN A 56 4.92 12.07 4.72
C ASN A 56 6.25 12.12 3.96
N ASP A 57 7.27 11.38 4.40
CA ASP A 57 8.55 11.29 3.72
C ASP A 57 8.43 10.38 2.47
N LYS A 58 8.58 11.01 1.29
CA LYS A 58 8.47 10.32 -0.01
C LYS A 58 9.56 9.26 -0.23
N SER A 59 10.68 9.37 0.46
CA SER A 59 11.81 8.44 0.36
C SER A 59 11.68 7.23 1.30
N ASN A 60 10.73 7.26 2.22
CA ASN A 60 10.54 6.21 3.22
C ASN A 60 9.72 5.03 2.64
N THR A 61 10.41 4.03 2.10
CA THR A 61 9.79 2.85 1.48
C THR A 61 9.03 1.96 2.46
N LYS A 62 9.23 2.12 3.77
CA LYS A 62 8.48 1.38 4.80
C LYS A 62 6.99 1.77 4.85
N PHE A 63 6.68 3.04 4.55
CA PHE A 63 5.33 3.60 4.62
C PHE A 63 4.80 4.12 3.30
N ARG A 64 5.60 3.98 2.23
CA ARG A 64 5.25 4.33 0.87
C ARG A 64 6.02 3.46 -0.12
N ASP A 65 5.37 2.45 -0.67
CA ASP A 65 5.97 1.52 -1.61
C ASP A 65 5.06 1.30 -2.83
N ARG A 66 5.57 1.56 -4.02
CA ARG A 66 4.80 1.46 -5.28
C ARG A 66 3.53 2.34 -5.21
N ASP A 67 2.34 1.73 -5.24
CA ASP A 67 1.04 2.38 -5.10
C ASP A 67 0.45 2.29 -3.68
N LEU A 68 1.16 1.64 -2.73
CA LEU A 68 0.81 1.62 -1.33
C LEU A 68 1.34 2.86 -0.61
N TYR A 69 0.53 3.43 0.26
CA TYR A 69 0.93 4.53 1.15
C TYR A 69 0.02 4.59 2.37
N VAL A 70 0.60 5.04 3.49
CA VAL A 70 -0.18 5.36 4.69
C VAL A 70 -0.87 6.71 4.48
N PHE A 71 -2.16 6.77 4.82
CA PHE A 71 -2.86 8.02 5.04
C PHE A 71 -3.38 8.08 6.46
N CYS A 72 -3.37 9.26 7.07
CA CYS A 72 -3.94 9.51 8.39
C CYS A 72 -4.65 10.86 8.41
N TYR A 73 -5.60 11.00 9.33
CA TYR A 73 -6.27 12.27 9.64
C TYR A 73 -6.56 12.33 11.14
N ASP A 74 -6.58 13.54 11.67
CA ASP A 74 -6.97 13.80 13.06
C ASP A 74 -8.48 13.56 13.24
N MET A 75 -8.85 12.75 14.24
CA MET A 75 -10.25 12.39 14.49
C MET A 75 -11.07 13.55 15.07
N THR A 76 -10.43 14.60 15.62
CA THR A 76 -11.11 15.75 16.22
C THR A 76 -11.65 16.70 15.15
N ASP A 77 -10.80 17.06 14.16
CA ASP A 77 -11.15 18.04 13.12
C ASP A 77 -11.29 17.46 11.71
N GLY A 78 -10.91 16.21 11.53
CA GLY A 78 -10.98 15.48 10.25
C GLY A 78 -9.87 15.82 9.26
N LYS A 79 -8.86 16.62 9.63
CA LYS A 79 -7.83 17.07 8.71
C LYS A 79 -6.77 16.01 8.48
N PHE A 80 -6.38 15.84 7.20
CA PHE A 80 -5.29 14.93 6.86
C PHE A 80 -3.97 15.38 7.51
N THR A 81 -3.37 14.44 8.25
CA THR A 81 -2.07 14.55 8.93
C THR A 81 -0.98 13.77 8.20
N ALA A 82 -1.36 12.81 7.36
CA ALA A 82 -0.47 12.10 6.42
C ALA A 82 -1.20 11.70 5.15
N HIS A 83 -0.57 11.92 4.00
CA HIS A 83 -1.07 11.48 2.69
C HIS A 83 0.02 11.49 1.61
N ALA A 84 -0.04 10.54 0.64
CA ALA A 84 0.89 10.49 -0.49
C ALA A 84 0.82 11.73 -1.40
N ASN A 85 -0.37 12.33 -1.54
CA ASN A 85 -0.56 13.59 -2.26
C ASN A 85 -0.48 14.76 -1.27
N PRO A 86 0.53 15.65 -1.38
CA PRO A 86 0.68 16.79 -0.47
C PRO A 86 -0.50 17.77 -0.50
N ALA A 87 -1.25 17.83 -1.60
CA ALA A 87 -2.42 18.71 -1.71
C ALA A 87 -3.57 18.30 -0.78
N MET A 88 -3.55 17.06 -0.28
CA MET A 88 -4.53 16.57 0.69
C MET A 88 -4.24 17.04 2.12
N MET A 89 -2.99 17.40 2.43
CA MET A 89 -2.58 17.78 3.78
C MET A 89 -3.37 18.96 4.31
N GLY A 90 -3.94 18.80 5.52
CA GLY A 90 -4.76 19.81 6.18
C GLY A 90 -6.17 19.99 5.61
N THR A 91 -6.54 19.28 4.53
CA THR A 91 -7.92 19.24 4.04
C THR A 91 -8.75 18.26 4.87
N ASP A 92 -10.07 18.51 4.96
CA ASP A 92 -10.97 17.63 5.71
C ASP A 92 -11.23 16.33 4.93
N VAL A 93 -10.96 15.17 5.55
CA VAL A 93 -11.22 13.86 4.95
C VAL A 93 -12.68 13.71 4.52
N ARG A 94 -13.63 14.26 5.27
CA ARG A 94 -15.08 14.16 4.99
C ARG A 94 -15.48 14.86 3.68
N ALA A 95 -14.69 15.82 3.23
CA ALA A 95 -14.90 16.49 1.96
C ALA A 95 -14.42 15.66 0.73
N LEU A 96 -13.68 14.56 0.96
CA LEU A 96 -13.17 13.71 -0.12
C LEU A 96 -14.33 12.97 -0.80
N LYS A 97 -14.45 13.16 -2.11
CA LYS A 97 -15.43 12.49 -2.95
C LYS A 97 -14.73 11.64 -4.01
N ALA A 98 -15.31 10.49 -4.33
CA ALA A 98 -14.96 9.66 -5.48
C ALA A 98 -16.18 9.63 -6.42
N LYS A 99 -16.26 10.55 -7.39
CA LYS A 99 -17.46 10.87 -8.15
C LYS A 99 -18.62 11.28 -7.21
N ASP A 100 -19.71 10.50 -7.22
CA ASP A 100 -20.90 10.71 -6.40
C ASP A 100 -20.80 10.01 -5.02
N ASP A 101 -19.73 9.23 -4.78
CA ASP A 101 -19.50 8.55 -3.51
C ASP A 101 -18.91 9.53 -2.47
N PRO A 102 -19.58 9.75 -1.31
CA PRO A 102 -19.03 10.52 -0.21
C PRO A 102 -17.95 9.72 0.52
N LEU A 103 -16.93 9.30 -0.21
CA LEU A 103 -15.88 8.37 0.23
C LEU A 103 -15.26 8.76 1.56
N GLY A 104 -14.90 10.04 1.71
CA GLY A 104 -14.24 10.52 2.92
C GLY A 104 -15.12 10.41 4.15
N GLN A 105 -16.42 10.75 4.01
CA GLN A 105 -17.38 10.56 5.10
C GLN A 105 -17.53 9.08 5.46
N ARG A 106 -17.58 8.19 4.48
CA ARG A 106 -17.66 6.74 4.74
C ARG A 106 -16.42 6.20 5.45
N ILE A 107 -15.23 6.66 5.06
CA ILE A 107 -13.97 6.30 5.75
C ILE A 107 -14.01 6.81 7.20
N PHE A 108 -14.38 8.07 7.40
CA PHE A 108 -14.47 8.69 8.73
C PHE A 108 -15.45 7.93 9.63
N ASP A 109 -16.65 7.64 9.14
CA ASP A 109 -17.68 6.91 9.90
C ASP A 109 -17.27 5.48 10.20
N THR A 110 -16.59 4.80 9.26
CA THR A 110 -16.10 3.45 9.46
C THR A 110 -15.06 3.40 10.57
N ILE A 111 -14.08 4.31 10.54
CA ILE A 111 -13.04 4.37 11.57
C ILE A 111 -13.65 4.80 12.94
N ASN A 112 -14.60 5.71 12.94
CA ASN A 112 -15.24 6.17 14.16
C ASN A 112 -16.05 5.07 14.87
N LYS A 113 -16.55 4.08 14.12
CA LYS A 113 -17.22 2.89 14.67
C LYS A 113 -16.23 1.83 15.17
N SER A 114 -14.95 1.96 14.82
CA SER A 114 -13.90 1.04 15.27
C SER A 114 -13.60 1.26 16.75
N SER A 115 -13.62 0.21 17.54
CA SER A 115 -12.92 0.21 18.83
C SER A 115 -11.41 0.21 18.55
N GLY A 116 -10.63 1.01 19.30
CA GLY A 116 -9.21 1.24 19.03
C GLY A 116 -8.42 -0.04 18.76
N GLY A 117 -7.67 -0.04 17.65
CA GLY A 117 -6.88 -1.17 17.19
C GLY A 117 -7.61 -2.19 16.32
N THR A 118 -8.93 -2.15 16.20
CA THR A 118 -9.68 -3.01 15.26
C THR A 118 -9.45 -2.51 13.84
N VAL A 119 -9.04 -3.41 12.92
CA VAL A 119 -8.89 -3.08 11.50
C VAL A 119 -10.16 -3.43 10.76
N LEU A 120 -10.73 -2.44 10.08
CA LEU A 120 -11.90 -2.55 9.23
C LEU A 120 -11.49 -2.34 7.76
N THR A 121 -12.41 -2.59 6.83
CA THR A 121 -12.18 -2.41 5.39
C THR A 121 -13.18 -1.44 4.78
N VAL A 122 -12.73 -0.66 3.80
CA VAL A 122 -13.58 0.20 2.97
C VAL A 122 -13.27 -0.07 1.51
N ASP A 123 -14.30 -0.43 0.72
CA ASP A 123 -14.22 -0.64 -0.72
C ASP A 123 -14.70 0.61 -1.47
N TYR A 124 -13.98 1.00 -2.53
CA TYR A 124 -14.29 2.18 -3.35
C TYR A 124 -13.54 2.16 -4.67
N ASN A 125 -13.87 3.07 -5.58
CA ASN A 125 -13.08 3.33 -6.77
C ASN A 125 -12.24 4.59 -6.57
N PHE A 126 -10.94 4.52 -6.90
CA PHE A 126 -10.04 5.66 -6.76
C PHE A 126 -8.92 5.61 -7.82
N PRO A 127 -8.44 6.75 -8.34
CA PRO A 127 -7.31 6.76 -9.26
C PRO A 127 -6.03 6.25 -8.60
N LYS A 128 -5.22 5.49 -9.35
CA LYS A 128 -3.85 5.18 -8.93
C LYS A 128 -3.00 6.45 -8.88
N PRO A 129 -1.96 6.50 -8.04
CA PRO A 129 -1.03 7.62 -8.03
C PRO A 129 -0.53 7.96 -9.45
N GLY A 130 -0.66 9.23 -9.86
CA GLY A 130 -0.27 9.71 -11.20
C GLY A 130 -1.26 9.41 -12.32
N THR A 131 -2.44 8.85 -12.04
CA THR A 131 -3.51 8.61 -13.02
C THR A 131 -4.79 9.36 -12.65
N THR A 132 -5.75 9.44 -13.58
CA THR A 132 -7.06 10.07 -13.37
C THR A 132 -8.22 9.07 -13.42
N GLU A 133 -8.02 7.88 -13.98
CA GLU A 133 -9.06 6.86 -14.14
C GLU A 133 -9.27 6.10 -12.82
N PRO A 134 -10.51 6.14 -12.25
CA PRO A 134 -10.82 5.41 -11.03
C PRO A 134 -10.86 3.89 -11.28
N VAL A 135 -10.15 3.14 -10.47
CA VAL A 135 -10.13 1.67 -10.48
C VAL A 135 -10.48 1.11 -9.09
N PRO A 136 -10.96 -0.15 -8.99
CA PRO A 136 -11.33 -0.76 -7.71
C PRO A 136 -10.18 -0.76 -6.71
N LYS A 137 -10.42 -0.23 -5.53
CA LYS A 137 -9.49 -0.12 -4.41
C LYS A 137 -10.17 -0.58 -3.11
N GLN A 138 -9.41 -1.19 -2.23
CA GLN A 138 -9.83 -1.46 -0.86
C GLN A 138 -8.79 -0.88 0.09
N SER A 139 -9.25 -0.21 1.15
CA SER A 139 -8.38 0.22 2.26
C SER A 139 -8.66 -0.57 3.52
N PHE A 140 -7.59 -1.02 4.17
CA PHE A 140 -7.61 -1.36 5.58
C PHE A 140 -7.53 -0.08 6.38
N VAL A 141 -8.41 0.09 7.36
CA VAL A 141 -8.50 1.31 8.17
C VAL A 141 -8.62 0.98 9.66
N THR A 142 -8.07 1.83 10.51
CA THR A 142 -8.12 1.67 11.95
C THR A 142 -7.98 3.00 12.68
N LYS A 143 -8.38 3.02 13.95
CA LYS A 143 -8.16 4.14 14.86
C LYS A 143 -6.97 3.84 15.78
N VAL A 144 -6.05 4.79 15.89
CA VAL A 144 -4.91 4.77 16.82
C VAL A 144 -4.91 6.09 17.58
N ASP A 145 -5.25 6.05 18.85
CA ASP A 145 -5.42 7.25 19.67
C ASP A 145 -6.34 8.27 19.00
N ASN A 146 -5.83 9.45 18.63
CA ASN A 146 -6.60 10.48 17.94
C ASN A 146 -6.41 10.45 16.40
N GLN A 147 -5.73 9.46 15.85
CA GLN A 147 -5.50 9.32 14.40
C GLN A 147 -6.41 8.25 13.80
N GLY A 148 -7.13 8.59 12.75
CA GLY A 148 -7.77 7.65 11.85
C GLY A 148 -6.82 7.36 10.69
N CYS A 149 -6.31 6.15 10.57
CA CYS A 149 -5.30 5.80 9.57
C CYS A 149 -5.73 4.64 8.67
N GLY A 150 -5.14 4.57 7.48
CA GLY A 150 -5.35 3.46 6.57
C GLY A 150 -4.27 3.30 5.52
N VAL A 151 -4.29 2.11 4.90
CA VAL A 151 -3.49 1.77 3.70
C VAL A 151 -4.40 1.08 2.70
N GLY A 152 -4.43 1.57 1.46
CA GLY A 152 -5.26 1.01 0.40
C GLY A 152 -4.42 0.31 -0.67
N TYR A 153 -4.95 -0.81 -1.19
CA TYR A 153 -4.41 -1.51 -2.36
C TYR A 153 -5.45 -1.57 -3.48
N TYR A 154 -4.99 -1.67 -4.73
CA TYR A 154 -5.85 -1.80 -5.91
C TYR A 154 -6.11 -3.28 -6.22
N LYS A 155 -7.38 -3.61 -6.50
CA LYS A 155 -7.82 -4.99 -6.79
C LYS A 155 -7.48 -5.41 -8.21
#